data_eba8f05bd00e4e5362cd30d996a6057b
#
_entry.id   eba8f05bd00e4e5362cd30d996a6057b
#
_cell.length_a   1.000
_cell.length_b   1.000
_cell.length_c   1.000
_cell.angle_alpha   90.00
_cell.angle_beta   90.00
_cell.angle_gamma   90.00
#
_symmetry.space_group_name_H-M   'P 1'
#
loop_
_entity.id
_entity.type
_entity.pdbx_description
1 polymer ?
#
loop_
_entity_poly.entity_id
_entity_poly.type
_entity_poly.pdbx_seq_one_letter_code
_entity_poly.pdbx_strand_id
1 'polypeptide(L)'
;MVYLSAAVVLVGIVGIVNLALLLALVRKLRSEAGARGAADVSVISPELLAPGTPAPGFSAIATSGAECSLSTLLGRTSIVGIFSGDCGPCRDHLPGFVALARQLPQGPDGAVAIVRGDEHAAADLLAVLDGSATVIMEPEGGPVGEAFSVETYPSMYVLDESGVIVSAGHLARQLRMFASV
;
A
#
# COMPACT_ATOMS: atom_id res chain seq x y z
N MET A 1 39.72 -46.42 6.99
CA MET A 1 40.17 -45.04 7.28
C MET A 1 40.03 -44.13 6.03
N VAL A 2 40.56 -44.56 4.86
CA VAL A 2 40.53 -43.73 3.61
C VAL A 2 39.13 -43.36 3.13
N TYR A 3 38.17 -44.28 3.24
CA TYR A 3 36.76 -43.98 2.81
C TYR A 3 36.05 -42.98 3.73
N LEU A 4 36.38 -42.97 5.02
CA LEU A 4 35.77 -42.01 5.98
C LEU A 4 36.29 -40.60 5.71
N SER A 5 37.60 -40.45 5.48
CA SER A 5 38.17 -39.12 5.13
C SER A 5 37.67 -38.61 3.80
N ALA A 6 37.51 -39.48 2.79
CA ALA A 6 36.92 -39.08 1.50
C ALA A 6 35.47 -38.64 1.63
N ALA A 7 34.67 -39.33 2.45
CA ALA A 7 33.27 -38.94 2.71
C ALA A 7 33.17 -37.58 3.41
N VAL A 8 34.01 -37.29 4.41
CA VAL A 8 34.02 -36.00 5.10
C VAL A 8 34.39 -34.85 4.15
N VAL A 9 35.39 -35.06 3.29
CA VAL A 9 35.79 -34.06 2.29
C VAL A 9 34.66 -33.81 1.29
N LEU A 10 34.00 -34.88 0.82
CA LEU A 10 32.87 -34.74 -0.10
C LEU A 10 31.70 -33.92 0.51
N VAL A 11 31.30 -34.22 1.76
CA VAL A 11 30.27 -33.50 2.49
C VAL A 11 30.66 -32.02 2.68
N GLY A 12 31.94 -31.76 2.98
CA GLY A 12 32.46 -30.40 3.09
C GLY A 12 32.35 -29.61 1.78
N ILE A 13 32.72 -30.22 0.66
CA ILE A 13 32.61 -29.58 -0.68
C ILE A 13 31.14 -29.28 -1.01
N VAL A 14 30.25 -30.25 -0.81
CA VAL A 14 28.81 -30.07 -1.05
C VAL A 14 28.25 -28.94 -0.17
N GLY A 15 28.66 -28.85 1.09
CA GLY A 15 28.27 -27.78 2.01
C GLY A 15 28.72 -26.39 1.52
N ILE A 16 29.96 -26.27 1.06
CA ILE A 16 30.50 -25.02 0.54
C ILE A 16 29.75 -24.59 -0.74
N VAL A 17 29.48 -25.52 -1.65
CA VAL A 17 28.73 -25.26 -2.89
C VAL A 17 27.32 -24.79 -2.58
N ASN A 18 26.59 -25.45 -1.66
CA ASN A 18 25.26 -25.02 -1.23
C ASN A 18 25.27 -23.62 -0.62
N LEU A 19 26.25 -23.35 0.26
CA LEU A 19 26.38 -22.02 0.86
C LEU A 19 26.65 -20.94 -0.21
N ALA A 20 27.51 -21.22 -1.18
CA ALA A 20 27.82 -20.30 -2.28
C ALA A 20 26.57 -20.03 -3.15
N LEU A 21 25.77 -21.06 -3.44
CA LEU A 21 24.51 -20.92 -4.20
C LEU A 21 23.48 -20.09 -3.45
N LEU A 22 23.32 -20.31 -2.14
CA LEU A 22 22.42 -19.52 -1.30
C LEU A 22 22.84 -18.04 -1.26
N LEU A 23 24.14 -17.78 -1.08
CA LEU A 23 24.66 -16.41 -1.10
C LEU A 23 24.50 -15.74 -2.47
N ALA A 24 24.69 -16.49 -3.56
CA ALA A 24 24.46 -15.98 -4.91
C ALA A 24 22.98 -15.63 -5.15
N LEU A 25 22.06 -16.49 -4.68
CA LEU A 25 20.63 -16.25 -4.77
C LEU A 25 20.19 -15.02 -3.96
N VAL A 26 20.68 -14.90 -2.72
CA VAL A 26 20.40 -13.73 -1.87
C VAL A 26 20.95 -12.45 -2.50
N ARG A 27 22.17 -12.49 -3.07
CA ARG A 27 22.76 -11.35 -3.79
C ARG A 27 21.94 -10.98 -5.03
N LYS A 28 21.50 -11.99 -5.80
CA LYS A 28 20.65 -11.77 -6.99
C LYS A 28 19.33 -11.14 -6.60
N LEU A 29 18.64 -11.65 -5.57
CA LEU A 29 17.39 -11.06 -5.07
C LEU A 29 17.60 -9.63 -4.55
N ARG A 30 18.69 -9.35 -3.85
CA ARG A 30 19.01 -7.98 -3.39
C ARG A 30 19.37 -7.04 -4.54
N SER A 31 20.08 -7.50 -5.57
CA SER A 31 20.41 -6.67 -6.73
C SER A 31 19.16 -6.38 -7.58
N GLU A 32 18.24 -7.34 -7.70
CA GLU A 32 16.96 -7.13 -8.38
C GLU A 32 16.05 -6.18 -7.57
N ALA A 33 16.06 -6.27 -6.24
CA ALA A 33 15.37 -5.31 -5.37
C ALA A 33 15.99 -3.90 -5.42
N GLY A 34 17.32 -3.79 -5.53
CA GLY A 34 18.03 -2.51 -5.66
C GLY A 34 17.94 -1.89 -7.07
N ALA A 35 17.95 -2.70 -8.11
CA ALA A 35 17.80 -2.23 -9.49
C ALA A 35 16.37 -1.77 -9.82
N ARG A 36 15.37 -2.26 -9.09
CA ARG A 36 13.99 -1.79 -9.18
C ARG A 36 13.76 -0.39 -8.58
N GLY A 37 14.75 0.16 -7.89
CA GLY A 37 14.69 1.52 -7.30
C GLY A 37 15.06 2.66 -8.25
N ALA A 38 15.50 2.41 -9.49
CA ALA A 38 16.05 3.43 -10.40
C ALA A 38 15.54 3.38 -11.85
N ALA A 39 14.61 2.49 -12.18
CA ALA A 39 13.94 2.50 -13.46
C ALA A 39 12.46 2.81 -13.23
N ASP A 40 12.01 3.88 -13.85
CA ASP A 40 10.62 4.28 -14.02
C ASP A 40 9.88 3.21 -14.88
N VAL A 41 9.81 2.01 -14.35
CA VAL A 41 8.90 0.99 -14.81
C VAL A 41 7.73 1.07 -13.87
N SER A 42 6.66 1.68 -14.31
CA SER A 42 5.33 1.39 -13.79
C SER A 42 5.17 -0.13 -13.80
N VAL A 43 5.63 -0.79 -12.76
CA VAL A 43 5.14 -2.11 -12.43
C VAL A 43 3.69 -1.84 -12.05
N ILE A 44 2.81 -1.97 -13.03
CA ILE A 44 1.40 -2.16 -12.78
C ILE A 44 1.37 -3.43 -11.93
N SER A 45 1.40 -3.25 -10.61
CA SER A 45 0.98 -4.32 -9.72
C SER A 45 -0.44 -4.62 -10.16
N PRO A 46 -0.76 -5.84 -10.60
CA PRO A 46 -2.12 -6.17 -11.07
C PRO A 46 -3.21 -5.92 -10.01
N GLU A 47 -2.80 -5.54 -8.83
CA GLU A 47 -3.57 -5.33 -7.62
C GLU A 47 -4.02 -3.86 -7.39
N LEU A 48 -3.49 -2.89 -8.14
CA LEU A 48 -3.85 -1.47 -8.02
C LEU A 48 -4.47 -0.95 -9.30
N LEU A 49 -5.52 -0.12 -9.15
CA LEU A 49 -6.08 0.61 -10.30
C LEU A 49 -5.01 1.54 -10.90
N ALA A 50 -4.87 1.49 -12.23
CA ALA A 50 -3.82 2.22 -12.93
C ALA A 50 -4.07 3.74 -12.95
N PRO A 51 -3.02 4.57 -12.88
CA PRO A 51 -3.13 5.99 -13.19
C PRO A 51 -3.79 6.22 -14.55
N GLY A 52 -4.64 7.24 -14.65
CA GLY A 52 -5.47 7.54 -15.82
C GLY A 52 -6.85 6.84 -15.78
N THR A 53 -7.08 5.93 -14.84
CA THR A 53 -8.39 5.27 -14.68
C THR A 53 -9.31 6.14 -13.82
N PRO A 54 -10.58 6.32 -14.16
CA PRO A 54 -11.57 6.93 -13.26
C PRO A 54 -11.68 6.11 -11.97
N ALA A 55 -11.69 6.78 -10.83
CA ALA A 55 -11.95 6.11 -9.55
C ALA A 55 -13.34 5.48 -9.56
N PRO A 56 -13.51 4.28 -9.00
CA PRO A 56 -14.82 3.66 -8.92
C PRO A 56 -15.76 4.47 -8.03
N GLY A 57 -17.04 4.48 -8.40
CA GLY A 57 -18.09 5.10 -7.56
C GLY A 57 -18.24 4.32 -6.26
N PHE A 58 -18.29 5.04 -5.16
CA PHE A 58 -18.61 4.49 -3.85
C PHE A 58 -19.50 5.46 -3.07
N SER A 59 -20.22 4.95 -2.09
CA SER A 59 -20.93 5.72 -1.06
C SER A 59 -20.94 4.91 0.22
N ALA A 60 -20.57 5.54 1.32
CA ALA A 60 -20.49 4.93 2.64
C ALA A 60 -20.74 5.99 3.73
N ILE A 61 -20.99 5.52 4.95
CA ILE A 61 -21.08 6.38 6.13
C ILE A 61 -19.76 6.34 6.86
N ALA A 62 -19.19 7.50 7.07
CA ALA A 62 -17.97 7.66 7.86
C ALA A 62 -18.23 7.37 9.35
N THR A 63 -17.20 7.09 10.12
CA THR A 63 -17.28 6.89 11.58
C THR A 63 -17.83 8.12 12.32
N SER A 64 -17.71 9.30 11.74
CA SER A 64 -18.32 10.55 12.22
C SER A 64 -19.84 10.63 11.99
N GLY A 65 -20.42 9.69 11.26
CA GLY A 65 -21.83 9.71 10.82
C GLY A 65 -22.08 10.51 9.53
N ALA A 66 -21.07 11.14 8.95
CA ALA A 66 -21.20 11.88 7.70
C ALA A 66 -21.23 10.93 6.48
N GLU A 67 -21.99 11.27 5.46
CA GLU A 67 -21.92 10.57 4.17
C GLU A 67 -20.62 10.92 3.45
N CYS A 68 -19.91 9.88 2.97
CA CYS A 68 -18.71 9.99 2.16
C CYS A 68 -18.88 9.21 0.86
N SER A 69 -18.67 9.85 -0.26
CA SER A 69 -18.81 9.24 -1.58
C SER A 69 -17.80 9.80 -2.56
N LEU A 70 -17.62 9.17 -3.71
CA LEU A 70 -16.75 9.72 -4.76
C LEU A 70 -17.19 11.15 -5.13
N SER A 71 -18.48 11.43 -5.19
CA SER A 71 -19.00 12.76 -5.54
C SER A 71 -18.60 13.86 -4.55
N THR A 72 -18.38 13.51 -3.27
CA THR A 72 -17.91 14.48 -2.26
C THR A 72 -16.42 14.81 -2.41
N LEU A 73 -15.68 14.04 -3.20
CA LEU A 73 -14.26 14.23 -3.48
C LEU A 73 -14.00 14.99 -4.78
N LEU A 74 -15.00 15.14 -5.65
CA LEU A 74 -14.86 15.88 -6.91
C LEU A 74 -14.61 17.37 -6.68
N GLY A 75 -13.95 18.02 -7.64
CA GLY A 75 -13.60 19.43 -7.59
C GLY A 75 -12.35 19.76 -6.76
N ARG A 76 -11.64 18.74 -6.30
CA ARG A 76 -10.39 18.90 -5.51
C ARG A 76 -9.48 17.70 -5.65
N THR A 77 -8.17 17.91 -5.49
CA THR A 77 -7.22 16.81 -5.36
C THR A 77 -7.46 16.08 -4.04
N SER A 78 -7.64 14.77 -4.07
CA SER A 78 -7.96 13.98 -2.89
C SER A 78 -7.06 12.75 -2.79
N ILE A 79 -6.90 12.20 -1.59
CA ILE A 79 -6.23 10.92 -1.39
C ILE A 79 -7.20 9.91 -0.77
N VAL A 80 -7.14 8.69 -1.26
CA VAL A 80 -7.88 7.53 -0.74
C VAL A 80 -6.89 6.49 -0.28
N GLY A 81 -6.94 6.10 0.98
CA GLY A 81 -6.11 5.04 1.54
C GLY A 81 -6.98 3.90 2.02
N ILE A 82 -6.61 2.65 1.69
CA ILE A 82 -7.33 1.46 2.10
C ILE A 82 -6.37 0.60 2.93
N PHE A 83 -6.77 0.33 4.15
CA PHE A 83 -5.99 -0.34 5.19
C PHE A 83 -6.78 -1.53 5.74
N SER A 84 -6.09 -2.47 6.38
CA SER A 84 -6.72 -3.56 7.14
C SER A 84 -6.27 -3.51 8.59
N GLY A 85 -7.18 -3.78 9.51
CA GLY A 85 -6.91 -3.83 10.95
C GLY A 85 -5.85 -4.87 11.34
N ASP A 86 -5.78 -5.98 10.60
CA ASP A 86 -4.82 -7.07 10.84
C ASP A 86 -3.48 -6.91 10.10
N CYS A 87 -3.29 -5.80 9.40
CA CYS A 87 -2.14 -5.56 8.54
C CYS A 87 -1.00 -4.84 9.28
N GLY A 88 0.10 -5.54 9.58
CA GLY A 88 1.30 -4.94 10.17
C GLY A 88 1.88 -3.79 9.33
N PRO A 89 2.13 -3.98 8.02
CA PRO A 89 2.62 -2.90 7.14
C PRO A 89 1.73 -1.66 7.10
N CYS A 90 0.41 -1.81 7.32
CA CYS A 90 -0.50 -0.67 7.37
C CYS A 90 -0.14 0.28 8.50
N ARG A 91 0.19 -0.25 9.69
CA ARG A 91 0.63 0.55 10.84
C ARG A 91 1.90 1.33 10.55
N ASP A 92 2.86 0.69 9.87
CA ASP A 92 4.16 1.31 9.54
C ASP A 92 4.02 2.43 8.51
N HIS A 93 3.04 2.34 7.59
CA HIS A 93 2.87 3.28 6.49
C HIS A 93 1.79 4.34 6.73
N LEU A 94 0.95 4.16 7.73
CA LEU A 94 -0.11 5.10 8.09
C LEU A 94 0.40 6.52 8.41
N PRO A 95 1.52 6.72 9.14
CA PRO A 95 2.05 8.07 9.36
C PRO A 95 2.40 8.80 8.06
N GLY A 96 2.84 8.08 7.04
CA GLY A 96 3.10 8.64 5.71
C GLY A 96 1.82 9.09 5.01
N PHE A 97 0.74 8.33 5.11
CA PHE A 97 -0.57 8.73 4.59
C PHE A 97 -1.09 9.99 5.29
N VAL A 98 -1.02 10.06 6.62
CA VAL A 98 -1.40 11.24 7.40
C VAL A 98 -0.56 12.47 7.02
N ALA A 99 0.74 12.29 6.79
CA ALA A 99 1.61 13.38 6.34
C ALA A 99 1.20 13.90 4.95
N LEU A 100 0.79 13.02 4.03
CA LEU A 100 0.25 13.42 2.72
C LEU A 100 -1.11 14.14 2.86
N ALA A 101 -2.01 13.63 3.70
CA ALA A 101 -3.30 14.26 3.96
C ALA A 101 -3.16 15.73 4.39
N ARG A 102 -2.19 16.01 5.25
CA ARG A 102 -1.87 17.38 5.73
C ARG A 102 -1.29 18.28 4.65
N GLN A 103 -0.75 17.73 3.56
CA GLN A 103 -0.19 18.51 2.44
C GLN A 103 -1.24 18.86 1.39
N LEU A 104 -2.43 18.28 1.46
CA LEU A 104 -3.55 18.65 0.58
C LEU A 104 -3.96 20.10 0.82
N PRO A 105 -4.39 20.85 -0.22
CA PRO A 105 -4.85 22.24 -0.06
C PRO A 105 -5.95 22.40 0.99
N GLN A 106 -6.85 21.43 1.09
CA GLN A 106 -7.95 21.35 2.08
C GLN A 106 -7.57 20.54 3.33
N GLY A 107 -6.31 20.08 3.43
CA GLY A 107 -5.86 19.29 4.57
C GLY A 107 -6.61 17.95 4.70
N PRO A 108 -6.92 17.52 5.94
CA PRO A 108 -7.57 16.24 6.22
C PRO A 108 -8.91 16.03 5.52
N ASP A 109 -9.63 17.10 5.16
CA ASP A 109 -10.92 17.00 4.47
C ASP A 109 -10.82 16.45 3.04
N GLY A 110 -9.62 16.45 2.46
CA GLY A 110 -9.35 15.81 1.18
C GLY A 110 -8.87 14.36 1.29
N ALA A 111 -8.76 13.84 2.49
CA ALA A 111 -8.26 12.50 2.73
C ALA A 111 -9.39 11.57 3.21
N VAL A 112 -9.50 10.40 2.57
CA VAL A 112 -10.41 9.33 2.97
C VAL A 112 -9.60 8.09 3.30
N ALA A 113 -9.85 7.54 4.47
CA ALA A 113 -9.25 6.29 4.92
C ALA A 113 -10.33 5.22 5.10
N ILE A 114 -10.24 4.16 4.31
CA ILE A 114 -11.08 2.98 4.46
C ILE A 114 -10.30 1.98 5.32
N VAL A 115 -10.88 1.58 6.45
CA VAL A 115 -10.28 0.60 7.35
C VAL A 115 -11.16 -0.64 7.35
N ARG A 116 -10.60 -1.75 6.89
CA ARG A 116 -11.28 -3.04 6.78
C ARG A 116 -10.96 -3.92 7.97
N GLY A 117 -11.96 -4.68 8.42
CA GLY A 117 -11.87 -5.57 9.58
C GLY A 117 -12.81 -5.16 10.69
N ASP A 118 -12.60 -5.72 11.87
CA ASP A 118 -13.35 -5.35 13.06
C ASP A 118 -12.74 -4.14 13.79
N GLU A 119 -13.55 -3.44 14.57
CA GLU A 119 -13.15 -2.22 15.26
C GLU A 119 -12.02 -2.46 16.28
N HIS A 120 -11.98 -3.63 16.90
CA HIS A 120 -10.93 -3.96 17.87
C HIS A 120 -9.57 -4.13 17.21
N ALA A 121 -9.51 -4.86 16.10
CA ALA A 121 -8.28 -5.02 15.32
C ALA A 121 -7.80 -3.70 14.69
N ALA A 122 -8.75 -2.79 14.38
CA ALA A 122 -8.48 -1.51 13.76
C ALA A 122 -8.20 -0.36 14.74
N ALA A 123 -8.33 -0.57 16.05
CA ALA A 123 -8.29 0.50 17.06
C ALA A 123 -7.07 1.41 16.95
N ASP A 124 -5.88 0.85 16.74
CA ASP A 124 -4.63 1.61 16.59
C ASP A 124 -4.64 2.50 15.33
N LEU A 125 -5.19 1.98 14.22
CA LEU A 125 -5.30 2.73 12.96
C LEU A 125 -6.30 3.87 13.12
N LEU A 126 -7.44 3.60 13.75
CA LEU A 126 -8.49 4.60 14.00
C LEU A 126 -7.97 5.74 14.87
N ALA A 127 -7.21 5.45 15.92
CA ALA A 127 -6.62 6.45 16.79
C ALA A 127 -5.65 7.40 16.07
N VAL A 128 -4.90 6.90 15.08
CA VAL A 128 -3.96 7.72 14.28
C VAL A 128 -4.70 8.51 13.19
N LEU A 129 -5.78 7.97 12.66
CA LEU A 129 -6.59 8.59 11.60
C LEU A 129 -7.54 9.65 12.13
N ASP A 130 -7.86 9.63 13.41
CA ASP A 130 -8.76 10.59 14.03
C ASP A 130 -8.29 12.04 13.80
N GLY A 131 -9.18 12.87 13.26
CA GLY A 131 -8.87 14.25 12.86
C GLY A 131 -7.85 14.40 11.71
N SER A 132 -7.39 13.28 11.10
CA SER A 132 -6.41 13.29 10.02
C SER A 132 -6.99 12.88 8.66
N ALA A 133 -8.17 12.28 8.64
CA ALA A 133 -8.89 11.88 7.43
C ALA A 133 -10.37 11.61 7.76
N THR A 134 -11.21 11.59 6.73
CA THR A 134 -12.56 11.00 6.84
C THR A 134 -12.41 9.48 6.86
N VAL A 135 -12.83 8.83 7.95
CA VAL A 135 -12.65 7.39 8.15
C VAL A 135 -13.93 6.63 7.86
N ILE A 136 -13.83 5.61 7.03
CA ILE A 136 -14.88 4.64 6.74
C ILE A 136 -14.44 3.29 7.31
N MET A 137 -15.27 2.70 8.17
CA MET A 137 -15.09 1.31 8.62
C MET A 137 -15.96 0.39 7.78
N GLU A 138 -15.36 -0.70 7.27
CA GLU A 138 -16.11 -1.74 6.58
C GLU A 138 -15.57 -3.15 6.92
N PRO A 139 -16.41 -4.20 6.83
CA PRO A 139 -15.92 -5.57 6.98
C PRO A 139 -14.99 -5.95 5.83
N GLU A 140 -14.27 -7.07 5.96
CA GLU A 140 -13.61 -7.70 4.83
C GLU A 140 -14.66 -8.02 3.74
N GLY A 141 -14.34 -7.72 2.47
CA GLY A 141 -15.32 -7.80 1.38
C GLY A 141 -16.32 -6.65 1.37
N GLY A 142 -16.05 -5.56 2.09
CA GLY A 142 -16.93 -4.39 2.09
C GLY A 142 -16.93 -3.63 0.76
N PRO A 143 -18.01 -2.86 0.48
CA PRO A 143 -18.31 -2.35 -0.86
C PRO A 143 -17.27 -1.39 -1.41
N VAL A 144 -16.61 -0.59 -0.57
CA VAL A 144 -15.61 0.38 -1.03
C VAL A 144 -14.34 -0.35 -1.46
N GLY A 145 -13.82 -1.26 -0.63
CA GLY A 145 -12.64 -2.05 -0.97
C GLY A 145 -12.86 -2.96 -2.18
N GLU A 146 -14.06 -3.51 -2.36
CA GLU A 146 -14.41 -4.27 -3.57
C GLU A 146 -14.47 -3.37 -4.81
N ALA A 147 -15.05 -2.17 -4.70
CA ALA A 147 -15.08 -1.22 -5.81
C ALA A 147 -13.68 -0.86 -6.30
N PHE A 148 -12.72 -0.67 -5.39
CA PHE A 148 -11.31 -0.44 -5.72
C PHE A 148 -10.53 -1.71 -6.06
N SER A 149 -11.15 -2.90 -6.05
CA SER A 149 -10.53 -4.20 -6.33
C SER A 149 -9.27 -4.44 -5.49
N VAL A 150 -9.34 -4.12 -4.19
CA VAL A 150 -8.19 -4.18 -3.29
C VAL A 150 -7.92 -5.62 -2.87
N GLU A 151 -6.73 -6.12 -3.24
CA GLU A 151 -6.23 -7.46 -2.88
C GLU A 151 -5.09 -7.39 -1.86
N THR A 152 -4.39 -6.25 -1.79
CA THR A 152 -3.24 -6.05 -0.87
C THR A 152 -3.36 -4.76 -0.07
N TYR A 153 -2.75 -4.74 1.11
CA TYR A 153 -2.77 -3.60 2.03
C TYR A 153 -1.34 -3.15 2.42
N PRO A 154 -1.14 -1.84 2.62
CA PRO A 154 -2.07 -0.76 2.31
C PRO A 154 -2.14 -0.48 0.80
N SER A 155 -3.28 0.00 0.32
CA SER A 155 -3.46 0.50 -1.04
C SER A 155 -3.84 1.98 -0.99
N MET A 156 -3.16 2.82 -1.76
CA MET A 156 -3.33 4.26 -1.70
C MET A 156 -3.44 4.84 -3.11
N TYR A 157 -4.32 5.82 -3.27
CA TYR A 157 -4.62 6.47 -4.53
C TYR A 157 -4.65 7.99 -4.35
N VAL A 158 -4.13 8.72 -5.32
CA VAL A 158 -4.34 10.16 -5.46
C VAL A 158 -5.32 10.37 -6.60
N LEU A 159 -6.36 11.15 -6.34
CA LEU A 159 -7.39 11.51 -7.30
C LEU A 159 -7.24 12.99 -7.66
N ASP A 160 -7.40 13.32 -8.92
CA ASP A 160 -7.54 14.70 -9.37
C ASP A 160 -8.96 15.24 -9.14
N GLU A 161 -9.18 16.49 -9.53
CA GLU A 161 -10.46 17.19 -9.37
C GLU A 161 -11.61 16.54 -10.16
N SER A 162 -11.30 15.75 -11.18
CA SER A 162 -12.30 15.01 -11.98
C SER A 162 -12.58 13.61 -11.43
N GLY A 163 -11.87 13.18 -10.38
CA GLY A 163 -11.97 11.84 -9.80
C GLY A 163 -11.17 10.79 -10.56
N VAL A 164 -10.19 11.20 -11.39
CA VAL A 164 -9.29 10.29 -12.07
C VAL A 164 -8.11 9.98 -11.17
N ILE A 165 -7.69 8.73 -11.11
CA ILE A 165 -6.50 8.29 -10.39
C ILE A 165 -5.27 8.85 -11.11
N VAL A 166 -4.50 9.70 -10.46
CA VAL A 166 -3.26 10.26 -11.00
C VAL A 166 -2.03 9.55 -10.46
N SER A 167 -2.15 8.89 -9.33
CA SER A 167 -1.08 8.09 -8.73
C SER A 167 -1.66 6.99 -7.86
N ALA A 168 -1.00 5.82 -7.83
CA ALA A 168 -1.36 4.69 -6.99
C ALA A 168 -0.09 4.04 -6.43
N GLY A 169 -0.18 3.46 -5.24
CA GLY A 169 0.95 2.79 -4.59
C GLY A 169 0.61 2.24 -3.22
N HIS A 170 1.50 1.38 -2.71
CA HIS A 170 1.40 0.82 -1.36
C HIS A 170 2.11 1.69 -0.30
N LEU A 171 2.94 2.62 -0.73
CA LEU A 171 3.74 3.48 0.14
C LEU A 171 3.45 4.94 -0.19
N ALA A 172 3.26 5.76 0.84
CA ALA A 172 3.03 7.20 0.68
C ALA A 172 4.11 7.89 -0.18
N ARG A 173 5.37 7.48 -0.06
CA ARG A 173 6.48 8.02 -0.87
C ARG A 173 6.41 7.68 -2.37
N GLN A 174 5.59 6.74 -2.77
CA GLN A 174 5.36 6.38 -4.18
C GLN A 174 4.32 7.29 -4.84
N LEU A 175 3.51 7.96 -4.01
CA LEU A 175 2.43 8.80 -4.48
C LEU A 175 2.97 10.17 -4.92
N ARG A 176 2.54 10.61 -6.08
CA ARG A 176 2.78 11.96 -6.60
C ARG A 176 1.50 12.76 -6.48
N MET A 177 1.49 13.80 -5.65
CA MET A 177 0.31 14.63 -5.41
C MET A 177 0.01 15.62 -6.54
N PHE A 178 1.04 15.94 -7.34
CA PHE A 178 0.90 16.84 -8.48
C PHE A 178 1.59 16.22 -9.69
N ALA A 179 0.88 16.11 -10.82
CA ALA A 179 1.53 15.84 -12.08
C ALA A 179 2.52 16.99 -12.34
N SER A 180 3.82 16.67 -12.42
CA SER A 180 4.80 17.64 -12.91
C SER A 180 4.43 17.95 -14.35
N VAL A 181 3.94 19.17 -14.61
CA VAL A 181 3.76 19.72 -15.96
C VAL A 181 5.12 19.86 -16.63
#